data_25bf8c919250ed428e480809c337cc81
#
_entry.id   25bf8c919250ed428e480809c337cc81
#
_cell.length_a   1.000
_cell.length_b   1.000
_cell.length_c   1.000
_cell.angle_alpha   90.00
_cell.angle_beta   90.00
_cell.angle_gamma   90.00
#
_symmetry.space_group_name_H-M   'P 1'
#
loop_
_entity.id
_entity.type
_entity.pdbx_description
1 polymer ?
#
loop_
_entity_poly.entity_id
_entity_poly.type
_entity_poly.pdbx_seq_one_letter_code
_entity_poly.pdbx_strand_id
1 'polypeptide(L)'
;GNYAVVGSRYNDTGGTDRGAAFIFHKSGGTWTEQAMVQPSDTANDDWFGRGVAISGDYVIVNAYAKTTNNTGQGAAYIFYRSGTSWAQQAKLNASDSEASDAYSYSVDIDGDYAIVGSLNEDPGGTSNAGSAYIYVRSETSWSQQAKIQASDKEANDTFGRGVTISGDYAAVGADNEDTSGSNAGSVYIF
;
A
#
# COMPACT_ATOMS: atom_id res chain seq x y z
N GLY A 1 14.77 11.74 -8.85
CA GLY A 1 15.61 10.80 -8.10
C GLY A 1 16.33 9.83 -9.00
N ASN A 2 17.29 9.08 -8.43
CA ASN A 2 18.06 8.07 -9.16
C ASN A 2 17.61 6.64 -8.88
N TYR A 3 16.44 6.48 -8.24
CA TYR A 3 15.85 5.19 -7.94
C TYR A 3 14.46 5.09 -8.52
N ALA A 4 14.09 3.90 -8.95
CA ALA A 4 12.75 3.54 -9.39
C ALA A 4 12.40 2.16 -8.83
N VAL A 5 11.12 1.93 -8.54
CA VAL A 5 10.60 0.63 -8.12
C VAL A 5 9.52 0.18 -9.11
N VAL A 6 9.52 -1.11 -9.46
CA VAL A 6 8.55 -1.73 -10.35
C VAL A 6 8.04 -3.01 -9.69
N GLY A 7 6.74 -3.13 -9.55
CA GLY A 7 6.12 -4.33 -8.99
C GLY A 7 5.74 -5.36 -10.05
N SER A 8 5.79 -6.63 -9.69
CA SER A 8 5.40 -7.78 -10.52
C SER A 8 4.61 -8.77 -9.68
N ARG A 9 3.30 -8.56 -9.55
CA ARG A 9 2.43 -9.31 -8.64
C ARG A 9 2.28 -10.81 -8.93
N TYR A 10 2.56 -11.20 -10.17
CA TYR A 10 2.50 -12.60 -10.63
C TYR A 10 3.90 -13.22 -10.79
N ASN A 11 4.90 -12.65 -10.14
CA ASN A 11 6.25 -13.23 -10.16
C ASN A 11 6.28 -14.54 -9.36
N ASP A 12 6.76 -15.60 -10.00
CA ASP A 12 6.79 -16.98 -9.46
C ASP A 12 8.10 -17.31 -8.72
N THR A 13 8.94 -16.34 -8.44
CA THR A 13 10.17 -16.59 -7.67
C THR A 13 9.82 -17.13 -6.29
N GLY A 14 10.20 -18.37 -6.05
CA GLY A 14 9.95 -19.09 -4.80
C GLY A 14 8.58 -19.75 -4.68
N GLY A 15 7.65 -19.57 -5.62
CA GLY A 15 6.31 -20.19 -5.64
C GLY A 15 5.32 -19.46 -6.52
N THR A 16 4.10 -19.97 -6.63
CA THR A 16 3.05 -19.46 -7.54
C THR A 16 2.54 -18.09 -7.07
N ASP A 17 2.55 -17.10 -7.97
CA ASP A 17 1.96 -15.77 -7.79
C ASP A 17 2.32 -15.08 -6.46
N ARG A 18 3.53 -15.37 -5.95
CA ARG A 18 4.03 -14.72 -4.72
C ARG A 18 4.22 -13.24 -4.90
N GLY A 19 4.63 -12.87 -6.13
CA GLY A 19 4.97 -11.52 -6.50
C GLY A 19 6.37 -11.08 -6.07
N ALA A 20 6.85 -10.00 -6.66
CA ALA A 20 8.13 -9.37 -6.35
C ALA A 20 8.09 -7.87 -6.65
N ALA A 21 9.01 -7.12 -6.08
CA ALA A 21 9.29 -5.76 -6.52
C ALA A 21 10.78 -5.64 -6.91
N PHE A 22 11.04 -4.94 -8.00
CA PHE A 22 12.37 -4.73 -8.56
C PHE A 22 12.77 -3.28 -8.41
N ILE A 23 13.94 -3.05 -7.87
CA ILE A 23 14.48 -1.72 -7.61
C ILE A 23 15.61 -1.45 -8.58
N PHE A 24 15.49 -0.34 -9.29
CA PHE A 24 16.46 0.11 -10.29
C PHE A 24 17.19 1.35 -9.80
N HIS A 25 18.49 1.40 -10.08
CA HIS A 25 19.33 2.57 -9.84
C HIS A 25 19.83 3.16 -11.16
N LYS A 26 19.75 4.47 -11.29
CA LYS A 26 20.26 5.22 -12.44
C LYS A 26 21.66 5.75 -12.18
N SER A 27 22.60 5.35 -13.02
CA SER A 27 23.98 5.86 -13.01
C SER A 27 24.44 6.13 -14.43
N GLY A 28 25.07 7.27 -14.68
CA GLY A 28 25.56 7.64 -16.02
C GLY A 28 24.47 7.66 -17.11
N GLY A 29 23.22 7.93 -16.75
CA GLY A 29 22.07 7.95 -17.68
C GLY A 29 21.41 6.57 -17.90
N THR A 30 22.00 5.47 -17.41
CA THR A 30 21.50 4.10 -17.58
C THR A 30 20.83 3.60 -16.31
N TRP A 31 19.65 2.97 -16.47
CA TRP A 31 18.96 2.26 -15.40
C TRP A 31 19.43 0.82 -15.33
N THR A 32 19.87 0.37 -14.16
CA THR A 32 20.26 -1.02 -13.89
C THR A 32 19.48 -1.55 -12.70
N GLU A 33 19.03 -2.80 -12.77
CA GLU A 33 18.44 -3.48 -11.64
C GLU A 33 19.48 -3.58 -10.52
N GLN A 34 19.10 -3.11 -9.32
CA GLN A 34 19.95 -3.17 -8.15
C GLN A 34 19.53 -4.28 -7.19
N ALA A 35 18.21 -4.49 -7.05
CA ALA A 35 17.68 -5.51 -6.15
C ALA A 35 16.30 -5.99 -6.59
N MET A 36 16.00 -7.25 -6.29
CA MET A 36 14.68 -7.80 -6.19
C MET A 36 14.34 -7.99 -4.71
N VAL A 37 13.16 -7.56 -4.28
CA VAL A 37 12.70 -7.71 -2.90
C VAL A 37 11.39 -8.49 -2.85
N GLN A 38 11.29 -9.32 -1.81
CA GLN A 38 10.09 -10.07 -1.42
C GLN A 38 9.98 -10.03 0.10
N PRO A 39 8.78 -10.11 0.69
CA PRO A 39 8.63 -10.19 2.13
C PRO A 39 9.16 -11.51 2.70
N SER A 40 9.64 -11.47 3.93
CA SER A 40 10.20 -12.65 4.61
C SER A 40 9.17 -13.74 4.88
N ASP A 41 7.88 -13.38 4.89
CA ASP A 41 6.73 -14.26 5.11
C ASP A 41 5.88 -14.47 3.84
N THR A 42 6.49 -14.32 2.66
CA THR A 42 5.80 -14.47 1.37
C THR A 42 5.23 -15.88 1.21
N ALA A 43 4.01 -15.97 0.69
CA ALA A 43 3.31 -17.21 0.38
C ALA A 43 2.73 -17.17 -1.04
N ASN A 44 2.27 -18.32 -1.54
CA ASN A 44 1.61 -18.37 -2.84
C ASN A 44 0.35 -17.52 -2.84
N ASP A 45 0.06 -16.89 -3.97
CA ASP A 45 -1.12 -16.04 -4.19
C ASP A 45 -1.19 -14.77 -3.30
N ASP A 46 -0.08 -14.34 -2.70
CA ASP A 46 -0.01 -13.10 -1.93
C ASP A 46 -0.10 -11.84 -2.81
N TRP A 47 0.28 -11.97 -4.08
CA TRP A 47 0.29 -10.92 -5.11
C TRP A 47 1.08 -9.67 -4.68
N PHE A 48 2.23 -9.90 -4.05
CA PHE A 48 3.13 -8.83 -3.64
C PHE A 48 3.63 -8.03 -4.86
N GLY A 49 3.59 -6.70 -4.78
CA GLY A 49 4.08 -5.85 -5.86
C GLY A 49 3.00 -5.42 -6.87
N ARG A 50 1.70 -5.46 -6.51
CA ARG A 50 0.65 -4.83 -7.31
C ARG A 50 0.74 -3.30 -7.25
N GLY A 51 0.96 -2.75 -6.06
CA GLY A 51 1.17 -1.34 -5.80
C GLY A 51 2.53 -1.13 -5.14
N VAL A 52 3.26 -0.13 -5.59
CA VAL A 52 4.60 0.22 -5.09
C VAL A 52 4.78 1.73 -5.09
N ALA A 53 5.50 2.24 -4.10
CA ALA A 53 5.95 3.64 -4.09
C ALA A 53 7.36 3.73 -3.49
N ILE A 54 8.09 4.79 -3.81
CA ILE A 54 9.46 5.05 -3.34
C ILE A 54 9.63 6.51 -2.94
N SER A 55 10.19 6.73 -1.76
CA SER A 55 10.63 8.05 -1.29
C SER A 55 11.99 7.91 -0.61
N GLY A 56 13.00 8.59 -1.15
CA GLY A 56 14.36 8.55 -0.63
C GLY A 56 14.93 7.12 -0.57
N ASP A 57 15.18 6.65 0.64
CA ASP A 57 15.74 5.32 0.93
C ASP A 57 14.66 4.30 1.32
N TYR A 58 13.39 4.63 1.15
CA TYR A 58 12.26 3.79 1.53
C TYR A 58 11.44 3.40 0.32
N VAL A 59 11.05 2.13 0.28
CA VAL A 59 10.08 1.58 -0.68
C VAL A 59 8.94 0.95 0.11
N ILE A 60 7.70 1.28 -0.25
CA ILE A 60 6.51 0.57 0.21
C ILE A 60 5.99 -0.32 -0.92
N VAL A 61 5.61 -1.54 -0.57
CA VAL A 61 5.06 -2.53 -1.51
C VAL A 61 3.87 -3.22 -0.87
N ASN A 62 2.79 -3.35 -1.61
CA ASN A 62 1.59 -4.04 -1.15
C ASN A 62 1.61 -5.55 -1.44
N ALA A 63 0.85 -6.31 -0.64
CA ALA A 63 0.46 -7.69 -0.86
C ALA A 63 -1.02 -7.81 -0.46
N TYR A 64 -1.91 -7.31 -1.32
CA TYR A 64 -3.31 -7.12 -0.94
C TYR A 64 -4.12 -8.41 -0.83
N ALA A 65 -3.64 -9.51 -1.40
CA ALA A 65 -4.23 -10.83 -1.25
C ALA A 65 -3.61 -11.62 -0.07
N LYS A 66 -2.64 -11.02 0.64
CA LYS A 66 -1.97 -11.66 1.78
C LYS A 66 -2.96 -12.15 2.81
N THR A 67 -2.84 -13.44 3.16
CA THR A 67 -3.55 -14.04 4.28
C THR A 67 -2.62 -14.06 5.50
N THR A 68 -2.95 -13.30 6.53
CA THR A 68 -2.21 -13.29 7.81
C THR A 68 -3.00 -14.05 8.87
N ASN A 69 -4.11 -13.47 9.32
CA ASN A 69 -5.02 -14.10 10.30
C ASN A 69 -6.37 -14.42 9.65
N ASN A 70 -6.77 -13.66 8.65
CA ASN A 70 -8.03 -13.78 7.93
C ASN A 70 -7.79 -13.82 6.43
N THR A 71 -8.62 -14.51 5.68
CA THR A 71 -8.50 -14.66 4.23
C THR A 71 -8.64 -13.30 3.52
N GLY A 72 -7.66 -12.96 2.67
CA GLY A 72 -7.70 -11.74 1.87
C GLY A 72 -7.59 -10.44 2.68
N GLN A 73 -7.04 -10.52 3.88
CA GLN A 73 -6.86 -9.36 4.76
C GLN A 73 -5.94 -8.31 4.15
N GLY A 74 -4.85 -8.74 3.48
CA GLY A 74 -3.83 -7.87 2.92
C GLY A 74 -2.73 -7.47 3.92
N ALA A 75 -1.62 -6.95 3.39
CA ALA A 75 -0.52 -6.36 4.15
C ALA A 75 0.28 -5.40 3.27
N ALA A 76 0.94 -4.41 3.86
CA ALA A 76 1.96 -3.62 3.17
C ALA A 76 3.32 -3.81 3.84
N TYR A 77 4.39 -3.66 3.07
CA TYR A 77 5.75 -3.88 3.56
C TYR A 77 6.62 -2.70 3.23
N ILE A 78 7.42 -2.27 4.19
CA ILE A 78 8.43 -1.22 4.02
C ILE A 78 9.80 -1.88 3.90
N PHE A 79 10.54 -1.49 2.86
CA PHE A 79 11.94 -1.83 2.68
C PHE A 79 12.78 -0.57 2.81
N TYR A 80 13.91 -0.69 3.49
CA TYR A 80 14.88 0.37 3.72
C TYR A 80 16.20 0.05 3.02
N ARG A 81 16.79 1.08 2.42
CA ARG A 81 18.09 1.00 1.74
C ARG A 81 19.24 1.41 2.65
N SER A 82 20.24 0.58 2.73
CA SER A 82 21.56 0.90 3.32
C SER A 82 22.66 0.62 2.30
N GLY A 83 23.26 1.67 1.80
CA GLY A 83 24.20 1.57 0.67
C GLY A 83 23.49 1.07 -0.60
N THR A 84 23.85 -0.13 -1.06
CA THR A 84 23.21 -0.79 -2.22
C THR A 84 22.24 -1.92 -1.83
N SER A 85 22.11 -2.20 -0.54
CA SER A 85 21.29 -3.29 -0.02
C SER A 85 19.92 -2.79 0.42
N TRP A 86 18.88 -3.55 0.11
CA TRP A 86 17.49 -3.30 0.52
C TRP A 86 17.02 -4.40 1.46
N ALA A 87 16.52 -4.04 2.62
CA ALA A 87 16.05 -4.98 3.63
C ALA A 87 14.64 -4.61 4.10
N GLN A 88 13.81 -5.62 4.36
CA GLN A 88 12.51 -5.39 4.99
C GLN A 88 12.71 -4.76 6.37
N GLN A 89 12.08 -3.60 6.58
CA GLN A 89 12.10 -2.88 7.85
C GLN A 89 10.82 -3.09 8.64
N ALA A 90 9.67 -3.09 7.96
CA ALA A 90 8.37 -3.22 8.61
C ALA A 90 7.36 -4.01 7.78
N LYS A 91 6.39 -4.60 8.47
CA LYS A 91 5.12 -5.07 7.92
C LYS A 91 4.02 -4.21 8.54
N LEU A 92 3.20 -3.59 7.71
CA LEU A 92 2.08 -2.77 8.12
C LEU A 92 0.78 -3.57 7.96
N ASN A 93 -0.02 -3.57 9.00
CA ASN A 93 -1.37 -4.13 8.99
C ASN A 93 -2.31 -3.09 9.61
N ALA A 94 -3.56 -3.06 9.18
CA ALA A 94 -4.57 -2.27 9.86
C ALA A 94 -4.80 -2.81 11.28
N SER A 95 -5.01 -1.91 12.25
CA SER A 95 -5.26 -2.29 13.64
C SER A 95 -6.58 -3.05 13.85
N ASP A 96 -7.50 -2.92 12.90
CA ASP A 96 -8.86 -3.44 12.90
C ASP A 96 -9.17 -4.28 11.66
N SER A 97 -8.16 -4.81 10.98
CA SER A 97 -8.34 -5.55 9.74
C SER A 97 -9.16 -6.83 9.91
N GLU A 98 -10.12 -7.01 9.00
CA GLU A 98 -10.98 -8.17 8.90
C GLU A 98 -10.74 -8.96 7.60
N ALA A 99 -11.48 -10.05 7.42
CA ALA A 99 -11.39 -10.84 6.21
C ALA A 99 -11.95 -10.06 5.02
N SER A 100 -11.26 -10.10 3.89
CA SER A 100 -11.67 -9.49 2.62
C SER A 100 -11.68 -7.94 2.57
N ASP A 101 -11.12 -7.25 3.56
CA ASP A 101 -11.00 -5.78 3.58
C ASP A 101 -10.18 -5.24 2.41
N ALA A 102 -9.42 -6.11 1.74
CA ALA A 102 -8.48 -5.71 0.69
C ALA A 102 -7.53 -4.59 1.17
N TYR A 103 -7.07 -4.67 2.44
CA TYR A 103 -6.06 -3.76 2.97
C TYR A 103 -4.82 -3.78 2.09
N SER A 104 -4.20 -2.66 1.92
CA SER A 104 -3.09 -2.42 1.01
C SER A 104 -3.44 -2.52 -0.50
N TYR A 105 -4.69 -2.30 -0.87
CA TYR A 105 -5.05 -2.23 -2.30
C TYR A 105 -4.24 -1.16 -3.05
N SER A 106 -4.03 -0.02 -2.41
CA SER A 106 -3.18 1.08 -2.85
C SER A 106 -2.24 1.52 -1.74
N VAL A 107 -1.06 2.01 -2.09
CA VAL A 107 -0.02 2.45 -1.14
C VAL A 107 0.74 3.64 -1.68
N ASP A 108 1.18 4.53 -0.79
CA ASP A 108 2.12 5.60 -1.11
C ASP A 108 2.99 5.92 0.11
N ILE A 109 4.14 6.56 -0.11
CA ILE A 109 5.11 6.91 0.92
C ILE A 109 5.80 8.23 0.59
N ASP A 110 5.87 9.14 1.56
CA ASP A 110 6.66 10.36 1.47
C ASP A 110 7.39 10.63 2.80
N GLY A 111 8.71 10.59 2.75
CA GLY A 111 9.59 10.79 3.92
C GLY A 111 9.29 9.80 5.05
N ASP A 112 8.77 10.34 6.15
CA ASP A 112 8.44 9.57 7.37
C ASP A 112 6.98 9.13 7.43
N TYR A 113 6.21 9.36 6.36
CA TYR A 113 4.80 9.01 6.30
C TYR A 113 4.52 8.00 5.20
N ALA A 114 3.59 7.09 5.47
CA ALA A 114 3.05 6.16 4.49
C ALA A 114 1.52 6.13 4.60
N ILE A 115 0.85 5.92 3.47
CA ILE A 115 -0.59 5.75 3.41
C ILE A 115 -0.94 4.43 2.74
N VAL A 116 -1.95 3.76 3.27
CA VAL A 116 -2.41 2.44 2.81
C VAL A 116 -3.93 2.45 2.69
N GLY A 117 -4.45 2.18 1.51
CA GLY A 117 -5.88 2.08 1.24
C GLY A 117 -6.44 0.68 1.49
N SER A 118 -7.69 0.61 1.96
CA SER A 118 -8.47 -0.60 2.26
C SER A 118 -9.88 -0.43 1.72
N LEU A 119 -10.05 -0.74 0.44
CA LEU A 119 -11.25 -0.33 -0.31
C LEU A 119 -12.53 -1.08 0.05
N ASN A 120 -12.43 -2.27 0.65
CA ASN A 120 -13.58 -3.09 1.06
C ASN A 120 -13.79 -3.07 2.59
N GLU A 121 -13.06 -2.24 3.31
CA GLU A 121 -13.27 -2.12 4.76
C GLU A 121 -14.66 -1.56 5.06
N ASP A 122 -15.29 -2.04 6.13
CA ASP A 122 -16.69 -1.79 6.53
C ASP A 122 -16.78 -0.79 7.69
N PRO A 123 -16.41 0.49 7.53
CA PRO A 123 -16.28 1.43 8.64
C PRO A 123 -17.61 1.68 9.36
N GLY A 124 -17.66 1.27 10.63
CA GLY A 124 -18.89 1.39 11.44
C GLY A 124 -20.05 0.53 10.94
N GLY A 125 -19.75 -0.54 10.19
CA GLY A 125 -20.75 -1.46 9.61
C GLY A 125 -21.31 -1.00 8.27
N THR A 126 -20.73 0.04 7.64
CA THR A 126 -21.10 0.47 6.28
C THR A 126 -20.31 -0.35 5.27
N SER A 127 -21.00 -1.27 4.58
CA SER A 127 -20.38 -2.30 3.75
C SER A 127 -19.56 -1.71 2.58
N ASN A 128 -18.29 -2.11 2.47
CA ASN A 128 -17.35 -1.71 1.42
C ASN A 128 -17.27 -0.18 1.21
N ALA A 129 -17.53 0.62 2.26
CA ALA A 129 -17.37 2.06 2.16
C ALA A 129 -15.89 2.46 2.05
N GLY A 130 -15.01 1.63 2.61
CA GLY A 130 -13.57 1.74 2.53
C GLY A 130 -12.96 2.68 3.55
N SER A 131 -11.66 2.53 3.75
CA SER A 131 -10.84 3.37 4.64
C SER A 131 -9.43 3.54 4.11
N ALA A 132 -8.69 4.49 4.66
CA ALA A 132 -7.24 4.57 4.46
C ALA A 132 -6.54 4.77 5.82
N TYR A 133 -5.31 4.28 5.91
CA TYR A 133 -4.52 4.25 7.14
C TYR A 133 -3.23 5.01 6.92
N ILE A 134 -2.95 5.96 7.79
CA ILE A 134 -1.72 6.75 7.79
C ILE A 134 -0.78 6.19 8.85
N TYR A 135 0.45 5.96 8.45
CA TYR A 135 1.54 5.50 9.30
C TYR A 135 2.62 6.55 9.38
N VAL A 136 3.23 6.67 10.55
CA VAL A 136 4.37 7.54 10.80
C VAL A 136 5.56 6.73 11.28
N ARG A 137 6.74 7.09 10.77
CA ARG A 137 8.01 6.51 11.17
C ARG A 137 8.64 7.30 12.32
N SER A 138 9.10 6.58 13.31
CA SER A 138 10.01 7.10 14.35
C SER A 138 11.22 6.19 14.41
N GLU A 139 12.39 6.73 14.05
CA GLU A 139 13.63 5.96 13.88
C GLU A 139 13.46 4.82 12.85
N THR A 140 13.44 3.57 13.30
CA THR A 140 13.26 2.36 12.46
C THR A 140 11.85 1.75 12.60
N SER A 141 11.00 2.32 13.42
CA SER A 141 9.66 1.78 13.72
C SER A 141 8.57 2.57 13.00
N TRP A 142 7.59 1.85 12.45
CA TRP A 142 6.40 2.42 11.83
C TRP A 142 5.18 2.12 12.70
N SER A 143 4.37 3.13 12.98
CA SER A 143 3.15 3.00 13.77
C SER A 143 1.97 3.65 13.06
N GLN A 144 0.78 3.06 13.18
CA GLN A 144 -0.45 3.65 12.66
C GLN A 144 -0.74 4.94 13.43
N GLN A 145 -0.81 6.06 12.71
CA GLN A 145 -1.14 7.38 13.27
C GLN A 145 -2.64 7.65 13.20
N ALA A 146 -3.27 7.32 12.07
CA ALA A 146 -4.68 7.60 11.85
C ALA A 146 -5.33 6.54 10.94
N LYS A 147 -6.65 6.38 11.10
CA LYS A 147 -7.58 5.81 10.13
C LYS A 147 -8.45 6.95 9.63
N ILE A 148 -8.53 7.14 8.33
CA ILE A 148 -9.32 8.18 7.69
C ILE A 148 -10.41 7.56 6.80
N GLN A 149 -11.53 8.26 6.68
CA GLN A 149 -12.73 7.82 5.98
C GLN A 149 -13.40 9.01 5.31
N ALA A 150 -14.22 8.77 4.31
CA ALA A 150 -15.10 9.81 3.77
C ALA A 150 -16.08 10.27 4.85
N SER A 151 -16.35 11.57 4.92
CA SER A 151 -17.29 12.15 5.87
C SER A 151 -18.75 11.83 5.56
N ASP A 152 -19.02 11.53 4.30
CA ASP A 152 -20.30 11.23 3.67
C ASP A 152 -20.40 9.78 3.18
N LYS A 153 -19.55 8.90 3.72
CA LYS A 153 -19.44 7.49 3.29
C LYS A 153 -20.75 6.76 3.18
N GLU A 154 -20.93 6.09 2.06
CA GLU A 154 -22.04 5.18 1.79
C GLU A 154 -21.53 3.77 1.45
N ALA A 155 -22.46 2.82 1.33
CA ALA A 155 -22.08 1.45 1.02
C ALA A 155 -21.58 1.33 -0.42
N ASN A 156 -20.42 0.67 -0.57
CA ASN A 156 -19.71 0.42 -1.83
C ASN A 156 -19.02 1.65 -2.47
N ASP A 157 -18.78 2.72 -1.73
CA ASP A 157 -18.03 3.89 -2.21
C ASP A 157 -16.57 3.57 -2.55
N THR A 158 -16.01 2.53 -1.92
CA THR A 158 -14.63 2.06 -2.17
C THR A 158 -13.55 3.10 -1.88
N PHE A 159 -13.75 3.93 -0.83
CA PHE A 159 -12.72 4.88 -0.36
C PHE A 159 -11.41 4.16 -0.05
N GLY A 160 -10.28 4.70 -0.50
CA GLY A 160 -8.99 4.04 -0.38
C GLY A 160 -8.57 3.22 -1.60
N ARG A 161 -9.34 3.25 -2.69
CA ARG A 161 -8.97 2.61 -3.95
C ARG A 161 -7.71 3.21 -4.58
N GLY A 162 -7.54 4.52 -4.47
CA GLY A 162 -6.34 5.24 -4.82
C GLY A 162 -5.93 6.12 -3.65
N VAL A 163 -4.66 6.10 -3.28
CA VAL A 163 -4.12 6.95 -2.21
C VAL A 163 -2.83 7.61 -2.66
N THR A 164 -2.57 8.80 -2.17
CA THR A 164 -1.26 9.46 -2.26
C THR A 164 -1.02 10.32 -1.03
N ILE A 165 0.24 10.52 -0.67
CA ILE A 165 0.66 11.37 0.43
C ILE A 165 1.84 12.24 0.00
N SER A 166 1.82 13.52 0.36
CA SER A 166 2.92 14.43 0.08
C SER A 166 2.98 15.53 1.14
N GLY A 167 4.07 15.59 1.88
CA GLY A 167 4.22 16.49 3.03
C GLY A 167 3.09 16.29 4.04
N ASP A 168 2.35 17.37 4.32
CA ASP A 168 1.28 17.40 5.32
C ASP A 168 -0.11 17.01 4.74
N TYR A 169 -0.18 16.59 3.48
CA TYR A 169 -1.43 16.31 2.81
C TYR A 169 -1.53 14.88 2.33
N ALA A 170 -2.74 14.31 2.44
CA ALA A 170 -3.10 13.04 1.82
C ALA A 170 -4.31 13.23 0.90
N ALA A 171 -4.32 12.56 -0.25
CA ALA A 171 -5.47 12.48 -1.12
C ALA A 171 -5.93 11.02 -1.25
N VAL A 172 -7.24 10.81 -1.15
CA VAL A 172 -7.85 9.49 -1.18
C VAL A 172 -9.06 9.49 -2.13
N GLY A 173 -9.06 8.57 -3.08
CA GLY A 173 -10.15 8.37 -4.03
C GLY A 173 -11.19 7.36 -3.53
N ALA A 174 -12.46 7.66 -3.81
CA ALA A 174 -13.62 6.79 -3.70
C ALA A 174 -14.28 6.74 -5.08
N ASP A 175 -13.99 5.74 -5.88
CA ASP A 175 -14.33 5.74 -7.31
C ASP A 175 -15.77 5.38 -7.61
N ASN A 176 -16.50 4.83 -6.64
CA ASN A 176 -17.92 4.52 -6.75
C ASN A 176 -18.82 5.48 -5.96
N GLU A 177 -18.26 6.54 -5.40
CA GLU A 177 -19.06 7.53 -4.63
C GLU A 177 -20.14 8.16 -5.51
N ASP A 178 -21.37 8.31 -4.97
CA ASP A 178 -22.60 8.57 -5.72
C ASP A 178 -23.19 9.97 -5.54
N THR A 179 -22.63 10.83 -4.66
CA THR A 179 -23.23 12.15 -4.32
C THR A 179 -23.46 13.03 -5.56
N SER A 180 -22.60 12.97 -6.56
CA SER A 180 -22.72 13.74 -7.79
C SER A 180 -23.43 13.01 -8.95
N GLY A 181 -23.82 11.76 -8.74
CA GLY A 181 -24.41 10.86 -9.73
C GLY A 181 -23.89 9.44 -9.59
N SER A 182 -24.58 8.47 -10.16
CA SER A 182 -24.22 7.04 -10.00
C SER A 182 -22.77 6.77 -10.40
N ASN A 183 -21.96 6.28 -9.45
CA ASN A 183 -20.53 5.98 -9.58
C ASN A 183 -19.73 7.16 -10.19
N ALA A 184 -20.05 8.40 -9.81
CA ALA A 184 -19.34 9.58 -10.31
C ALA A 184 -17.92 9.69 -9.76
N GLY A 185 -17.70 9.13 -8.58
CA GLY A 185 -16.45 9.14 -7.85
C GLY A 185 -16.11 10.49 -7.23
N SER A 186 -15.34 10.44 -6.16
CA SER A 186 -14.86 11.61 -5.43
C SER A 186 -13.41 11.46 -4.99
N VAL A 187 -12.75 12.59 -4.71
CA VAL A 187 -11.42 12.64 -4.08
C VAL A 187 -11.51 13.51 -2.83
N TYR A 188 -10.99 12.99 -1.74
CA TYR A 188 -10.95 13.64 -0.44
C TYR A 188 -9.53 14.03 -0.10
N ILE A 189 -9.35 15.25 0.43
CA ILE A 189 -8.05 15.78 0.86
C ILE A 189 -8.05 15.93 2.37
N PHE A 190 -6.98 15.47 3.00
CA PHE A 190 -6.76 15.49 4.45
C PHE A 190 -5.47 16.23 4.78
#